data_fdf467b901cc5aae8d542cafc808f771
#
_entry.id   fdf467b901cc5aae8d542cafc808f771
#
_cell.length_a   1.000
_cell.length_b   1.000
_cell.length_c   1.000
_cell.angle_alpha   90.00
_cell.angle_beta   90.00
_cell.angle_gamma   90.00
#
_symmetry.space_group_name_H-M   'P 1'
#
loop_
_entity.id
_entity.type
_entity.pdbx_description
1 polymer ?
#
loop_
_entity_poly.entity_id
_entity_poly.type
_entity_poly.pdbx_seq_one_letter_code
_entity_poly.pdbx_strand_id
1 'polypeptide(L)'
;MTSASAAIVIALGGATSTAWPGTRILLMSPWRALLLAGLFGALRVRIAPRVPWLPALGRGPASAFEHQREWFAAAPPWPRGAGWYVAITVLASMVWLTPHLRHPRFVPDHGDPIFSAWRLARFAHQLAHDPRHLFDGNIFYAHGATLTFSDATVLQALVAAPFILAGADPLIVSNVAFFVAFPLAALGFFYASWRITGDPRAATIGGMLGGLAAFHWEHYSHLELQYTGFMPVALVALIALLAAPTPRRGVTLGALVALQWLACMYFGLMLLTVMVPFGLMVATAWRVRPTWRLVQALAAAAVVIAVAFAALGWPYLRSREVRGERPLAQVASFSAEAREYGHPPARLAAYQWITRERNRPERELFPGLATLGLAAIGIAPPLSAVTTALVVSGAAAFEWSLGANGLTYDDLYRWLMPFRGVRVPARFGALVGVVLALLGGVGAARLFRAAASSRLDTIAFVVIAAVVLFDLRATLTLRPYWPTAPPIYAAVTPRMVLAEFPLDRAPDYMYFSIAHGARMVGGYSGFFPDSFIRLQREVEDFPSAASLDALRRAGATHITVNCRLWGVPCPRVIRGLEATPGVSPVASGRWEGAEVRLYALQPLK
;
A
#
# COMPACT_ATOMS: atom_id res chain seq x y z
N MET A 1 10.03 1.06 37.88
CA MET A 1 9.69 0.79 36.46
C MET A 1 8.33 0.15 36.43
N THR A 2 7.37 0.76 35.74
CA THR A 2 6.00 0.24 35.65
C THR A 2 5.94 -0.94 34.69
N SER A 3 5.01 -1.87 34.89
CA SER A 3 4.78 -3.04 34.02
C SER A 3 4.62 -2.69 32.53
N ALA A 4 4.16 -1.48 32.21
CA ALA A 4 4.07 -0.97 30.85
C ALA A 4 5.45 -0.65 30.26
N SER A 5 6.40 -0.11 31.05
CA SER A 5 7.78 0.11 30.61
C SER A 5 8.52 -1.21 30.38
N ALA A 6 8.23 -2.23 31.18
CA ALA A 6 8.76 -3.58 30.97
C ALA A 6 8.22 -4.23 29.70
N ALA A 7 6.92 -4.05 29.38
CA ALA A 7 6.33 -4.55 28.15
C ALA A 7 6.91 -3.87 26.89
N ILE A 8 7.19 -2.57 26.96
CA ILE A 8 7.83 -1.81 25.87
C ILE A 8 9.30 -2.25 25.70
N VAL A 9 10.05 -2.44 26.79
CA VAL A 9 11.44 -2.88 26.75
C VAL A 9 11.55 -4.31 26.19
N ILE A 10 10.62 -5.19 26.52
CA ILE A 10 10.56 -6.56 25.99
C ILE A 10 10.19 -6.57 24.51
N ALA A 11 9.26 -5.71 24.09
CA ALA A 11 8.86 -5.56 22.68
C ALA A 11 10.00 -4.98 21.80
N LEU A 12 10.85 -4.10 22.37
CA LEU A 12 11.95 -3.45 21.66
C LEU A 12 13.25 -4.26 21.66
N GLY A 13 13.43 -5.20 22.61
CA GLY A 13 14.71 -5.89 22.86
C GLY A 13 14.80 -7.33 22.36
N GLY A 14 13.72 -7.94 21.93
CA GLY A 14 13.70 -9.39 21.73
C GLY A 14 13.93 -10.16 23.05
N ALA A 15 13.45 -11.36 23.18
CA ALA A 15 13.59 -12.16 24.41
C ALA A 15 15.07 -12.39 24.76
N THR A 16 15.66 -11.52 25.57
CA THR A 16 16.99 -11.74 26.16
C THR A 16 16.86 -12.75 27.28
N SER A 17 17.67 -13.80 27.22
CA SER A 17 17.64 -15.00 28.07
C SER A 17 18.24 -14.80 29.46
N THR A 18 18.06 -13.66 30.10
CA THR A 18 18.49 -13.43 31.46
C THR A 18 17.27 -13.25 32.35
N ALA A 19 16.76 -14.32 32.91
CA ALA A 19 15.64 -14.18 33.82
C ALA A 19 15.48 -15.33 34.80
N TRP A 20 14.98 -15.01 35.94
CA TRP A 20 14.55 -15.90 36.99
C TRP A 20 13.47 -16.89 36.51
N PRO A 21 13.51 -18.18 36.94
CA PRO A 21 12.66 -19.24 36.39
C PRO A 21 11.14 -19.00 36.48
N GLY A 22 10.67 -18.17 37.41
CA GLY A 22 9.25 -17.86 37.60
C GLY A 22 8.70 -16.73 36.72
N THR A 23 9.57 -15.88 36.15
CA THR A 23 9.15 -14.75 35.30
C THR A 23 8.98 -15.12 33.84
N ARG A 24 9.58 -16.22 33.39
CA ARG A 24 9.47 -16.70 32.01
C ARG A 24 8.03 -17.00 31.57
N ILE A 25 7.21 -17.57 32.44
CA ILE A 25 5.83 -17.96 32.13
C ILE A 25 4.89 -16.73 32.04
N LEU A 26 5.20 -15.67 32.78
CA LEU A 26 4.39 -14.44 32.80
C LEU A 26 4.67 -13.53 31.59
N LEU A 27 5.89 -13.60 31.00
CA LEU A 27 6.31 -12.72 29.92
C LEU A 27 6.13 -13.34 28.53
N MET A 28 5.92 -14.65 28.42
CA MET A 28 5.70 -15.34 27.14
C MET A 28 4.29 -15.18 26.58
N SER A 29 3.36 -14.57 27.33
CA SER A 29 2.01 -14.27 26.84
C SER A 29 1.72 -12.77 26.96
N PRO A 30 1.68 -12.02 25.85
CA PRO A 30 1.42 -10.59 25.86
C PRO A 30 0.07 -10.22 26.49
N TRP A 31 -0.91 -11.09 26.37
CA TRP A 31 -2.23 -10.92 27.03
C TRP A 31 -2.13 -10.86 28.53
N ARG A 32 -1.23 -11.61 29.14
CA ARG A 32 -1.00 -11.58 30.59
C ARG A 32 -0.35 -10.28 31.03
N ALA A 33 0.59 -9.73 30.22
CA ALA A 33 1.18 -8.42 30.48
C ALA A 33 0.14 -7.29 30.31
N LEU A 34 -0.73 -7.37 29.30
CA LEU A 34 -1.82 -6.42 29.09
C LEU A 34 -2.92 -6.57 30.14
N LEU A 35 -3.29 -7.78 30.52
CA LEU A 35 -4.24 -8.03 31.62
C LEU A 35 -3.69 -7.53 32.97
N LEU A 36 -2.40 -7.76 33.25
CA LEU A 36 -1.74 -7.22 34.44
C LEU A 36 -1.66 -5.69 34.38
N ALA A 37 -1.31 -5.10 33.24
CA ALA A 37 -1.34 -3.65 33.06
C ALA A 37 -2.75 -3.09 33.22
N GLY A 38 -3.78 -3.77 32.69
CA GLY A 38 -5.18 -3.42 32.88
C GLY A 38 -5.63 -3.59 34.34
N LEU A 39 -5.24 -4.68 35.00
CA LEU A 39 -5.56 -4.95 36.40
C LEU A 39 -4.88 -3.95 37.33
N PHE A 40 -3.58 -3.69 37.16
CA PHE A 40 -2.84 -2.65 37.88
C PHE A 40 -3.41 -1.26 37.56
N GLY A 41 -3.90 -1.09 36.33
CA GLY A 41 -4.64 0.04 35.91
C GLY A 41 -5.91 0.27 36.70
N ALA A 42 -6.77 -0.71 36.73
CA ALA A 42 -8.03 -0.68 37.44
C ALA A 42 -7.81 -0.55 38.97
N LEU A 43 -6.81 -1.24 39.53
CA LEU A 43 -6.44 -1.17 40.93
C LEU A 43 -5.96 0.23 41.31
N ARG A 44 -5.15 0.88 40.49
CA ARG A 44 -4.69 2.26 40.70
C ARG A 44 -5.85 3.27 40.67
N VAL A 45 -6.80 3.13 39.74
CA VAL A 45 -7.98 3.98 39.65
C VAL A 45 -8.81 3.86 40.96
N ARG A 46 -8.85 2.66 41.51
CA ARG A 46 -9.57 2.40 42.78
C ARG A 46 -8.85 2.92 44.03
N ILE A 47 -7.49 2.83 44.03
CA ILE A 47 -6.67 3.23 45.20
C ILE A 47 -6.35 4.72 45.18
N ALA A 48 -6.17 5.32 43.99
CA ALA A 48 -5.80 6.72 43.85
C ALA A 48 -6.64 7.42 42.74
N PRO A 49 -7.96 7.54 42.91
CA PRO A 49 -8.87 8.05 41.89
C PRO A 49 -8.63 9.52 41.55
N ARG A 50 -7.92 10.27 42.40
CA ARG A 50 -7.63 11.71 42.20
C ARG A 50 -6.26 12.00 41.57
N VAL A 51 -5.41 10.99 41.37
CA VAL A 51 -4.10 11.16 40.75
C VAL A 51 -4.20 10.76 39.29
N PRO A 52 -4.07 11.69 38.32
CA PRO A 52 -4.14 11.37 36.90
C PRO A 52 -3.01 10.43 36.51
N TRP A 53 -3.30 9.49 35.61
CA TRP A 53 -2.35 8.49 35.11
C TRP A 53 -1.17 9.10 34.37
N LEU A 54 -1.46 10.19 33.67
CA LEU A 54 -0.51 11.06 33.02
C LEU A 54 -0.81 12.48 33.53
N PRO A 55 0.15 13.17 34.13
CA PRO A 55 -0.08 14.53 34.68
C PRO A 55 -0.65 15.51 33.67
N ALA A 56 -0.53 15.22 32.38
CA ALA A 56 -1.02 16.04 31.28
C ALA A 56 -2.44 15.67 30.77
N LEU A 57 -2.93 14.44 31.00
CA LEU A 57 -4.28 14.02 30.58
C LEU A 57 -5.38 14.54 31.52
N GLY A 58 -5.03 14.92 32.77
CA GLY A 58 -6.00 15.38 33.76
C GLY A 58 -6.05 16.89 33.97
N ARG A 59 -5.22 17.68 33.33
CA ARG A 59 -5.13 19.13 33.52
C ARG A 59 -5.61 19.98 32.36
N GLY A 60 -6.03 19.36 31.22
CA GLY A 60 -6.85 20.09 30.26
C GLY A 60 -8.22 20.34 30.91
N PRO A 61 -8.74 21.55 30.97
CA PRO A 61 -10.09 21.76 31.42
C PRO A 61 -11.04 20.90 30.58
N ALA A 62 -12.09 20.36 31.17
CA ALA A 62 -13.15 19.63 30.43
C ALA A 62 -13.62 20.42 29.22
N SER A 63 -13.56 21.75 29.31
CA SER A 63 -13.74 22.72 28.23
C SER A 63 -12.83 22.51 27.00
N ALA A 64 -11.59 22.02 27.15
CA ALA A 64 -10.70 21.83 25.98
C ALA A 64 -11.11 20.62 25.11
N PHE A 65 -11.62 19.53 25.74
CA PHE A 65 -12.15 18.38 25.01
C PHE A 65 -13.52 18.69 24.38
N GLU A 66 -14.35 19.47 25.06
CA GLU A 66 -15.64 19.96 24.54
C GLU A 66 -15.42 20.88 23.35
N HIS A 67 -14.52 21.86 23.48
CA HIS A 67 -14.16 22.76 22.37
C HIS A 67 -13.60 21.99 21.15
N GLN A 68 -12.75 21.01 21.37
CA GLN A 68 -12.27 20.15 20.29
C GLN A 68 -13.40 19.36 19.63
N ARG A 69 -14.33 18.81 20.42
CA ARG A 69 -15.51 18.09 19.91
C ARG A 69 -16.40 19.02 19.08
N GLU A 70 -16.66 20.24 19.55
CA GLU A 70 -17.44 21.26 18.84
C GLU A 70 -16.77 21.66 17.51
N TRP A 71 -15.45 21.84 17.49
CA TRP A 71 -14.68 22.09 16.27
C TRP A 71 -14.87 21.01 15.20
N PHE A 72 -14.86 19.74 15.59
CA PHE A 72 -15.10 18.65 14.66
C PHE A 72 -16.58 18.47 14.30
N ALA A 73 -17.49 18.85 15.18
CA ALA A 73 -18.93 18.87 14.91
C ALA A 73 -19.30 19.95 13.89
N ALA A 74 -18.68 21.12 14.00
CA ALA A 74 -18.81 22.19 13.02
C ALA A 74 -18.09 21.82 11.72
N ALA A 75 -18.51 22.40 10.60
CA ALA A 75 -17.76 22.40 9.34
C ALA A 75 -17.16 23.81 9.14
N PRO A 76 -16.00 24.11 9.75
CA PRO A 76 -15.44 25.46 9.67
C PRO A 76 -15.18 25.81 8.20
N PRO A 77 -15.42 27.06 7.80
CA PRO A 77 -15.13 27.50 6.44
C PRO A 77 -13.63 27.44 6.17
N TRP A 78 -13.25 27.23 4.93
CA TRP A 78 -11.85 27.32 4.50
C TRP A 78 -11.26 28.67 4.90
N PRO A 79 -10.06 28.70 5.48
CA PRO A 79 -9.43 29.94 5.85
C PRO A 79 -9.13 30.79 4.60
N ARG A 80 -9.24 32.10 4.72
CA ARG A 80 -8.84 33.02 3.65
C ARG A 80 -7.39 32.77 3.26
N GLY A 81 -7.10 32.71 1.95
CA GLY A 81 -5.76 32.40 1.44
C GLY A 81 -5.35 30.91 1.47
N ALA A 82 -6.22 29.98 1.90
CA ALA A 82 -5.92 28.55 1.90
C ALA A 82 -5.52 28.01 0.51
N GLY A 83 -5.99 28.61 -0.58
CA GLY A 83 -5.63 28.23 -1.94
C GLY A 83 -4.13 28.24 -2.21
N TRP A 84 -3.39 29.20 -1.67
CA TRP A 84 -1.93 29.23 -1.79
C TRP A 84 -1.24 28.08 -1.06
N TYR A 85 -1.72 27.73 0.14
CA TYR A 85 -1.18 26.60 0.90
C TYR A 85 -1.48 25.26 0.23
N VAL A 86 -2.67 25.13 -0.36
CA VAL A 86 -3.02 23.97 -1.20
C VAL A 86 -2.09 23.88 -2.41
N ALA A 87 -1.88 24.99 -3.14
CA ALA A 87 -0.98 25.02 -4.29
C ALA A 87 0.47 24.66 -3.91
N ILE A 88 1.00 25.23 -2.82
CA ILE A 88 2.33 24.87 -2.30
C ILE A 88 2.40 23.38 -1.97
N THR A 89 1.38 22.82 -1.33
CA THR A 89 1.33 21.40 -0.96
C THR A 89 1.36 20.50 -2.20
N VAL A 90 0.55 20.80 -3.20
CA VAL A 90 0.52 20.08 -4.48
C VAL A 90 1.86 20.16 -5.20
N LEU A 91 2.40 21.38 -5.38
CA LEU A 91 3.68 21.57 -6.06
C LEU A 91 4.84 20.87 -5.32
N ALA A 92 4.88 20.96 -3.98
CA ALA A 92 5.88 20.28 -3.18
C ALA A 92 5.82 18.76 -3.37
N SER A 93 4.61 18.16 -3.41
CA SER A 93 4.44 16.71 -3.61
C SER A 93 4.92 16.22 -4.98
N MET A 94 4.99 17.09 -5.98
CA MET A 94 5.38 16.76 -7.34
C MET A 94 6.86 17.05 -7.66
N VAL A 95 7.57 17.80 -6.81
CA VAL A 95 8.91 18.32 -7.13
C VAL A 95 9.92 17.21 -7.44
N TRP A 96 9.91 16.12 -6.70
CA TRP A 96 10.86 15.00 -6.88
C TRP A 96 10.41 14.02 -7.98
N LEU A 97 9.18 14.15 -8.49
CA LEU A 97 8.67 13.40 -9.63
C LEU A 97 9.10 14.00 -10.97
N THR A 98 9.67 15.21 -10.98
CA THR A 98 10.03 15.95 -12.21
C THR A 98 10.82 15.11 -13.24
N PRO A 99 11.82 14.26 -12.86
CA PRO A 99 12.52 13.43 -13.84
C PRO A 99 11.58 12.43 -14.53
N HIS A 100 10.62 11.85 -13.81
CA HIS A 100 9.66 10.90 -14.37
C HIS A 100 8.55 11.60 -15.17
N LEU A 101 8.08 12.74 -14.71
CA LEU A 101 7.09 13.56 -15.43
C LEU A 101 7.58 14.02 -16.82
N ARG A 102 8.89 14.27 -16.97
CA ARG A 102 9.51 14.61 -18.25
C ARG A 102 9.58 13.43 -19.22
N HIS A 103 9.53 12.22 -18.70
CA HIS A 103 9.65 10.98 -19.46
C HIS A 103 8.51 10.01 -19.10
N PRO A 104 7.27 10.28 -19.55
CA PRO A 104 6.07 9.55 -19.07
C PRO A 104 6.02 8.08 -19.53
N ARG A 105 6.91 7.64 -20.43
CA ARG A 105 7.07 6.23 -20.80
C ARG A 105 8.24 5.53 -20.10
N PHE A 106 8.98 6.23 -19.21
CA PHE A 106 10.02 5.59 -18.44
C PHE A 106 9.41 4.84 -17.24
N VAL A 107 10.14 3.87 -16.74
CA VAL A 107 9.74 3.02 -15.61
C VAL A 107 10.91 2.83 -14.65
N PRO A 108 10.68 2.65 -13.35
CA PRO A 108 11.73 2.33 -12.39
C PRO A 108 12.31 0.92 -12.60
N ASP A 109 11.48 -0.02 -13.07
CA ASP A 109 11.86 -1.40 -13.41
C ASP A 109 10.87 -1.98 -14.45
N HIS A 110 11.16 -3.18 -14.97
CA HIS A 110 10.31 -3.88 -15.93
C HIS A 110 9.36 -4.90 -15.29
N GLY A 111 9.06 -4.76 -14.00
CA GLY A 111 8.14 -5.62 -13.25
C GLY A 111 6.77 -4.97 -13.03
N ASP A 112 6.57 -4.47 -11.81
CA ASP A 112 5.27 -3.98 -11.33
C ASP A 112 4.70 -2.79 -12.12
N PRO A 113 5.48 -1.82 -12.64
CA PRO A 113 4.92 -0.74 -13.46
C PRO A 113 4.30 -1.26 -14.76
N ILE A 114 4.94 -2.23 -15.40
CA ILE A 114 4.46 -2.84 -16.64
C ILE A 114 3.25 -3.72 -16.37
N PHE A 115 3.31 -4.51 -15.28
CA PHE A 115 2.17 -5.27 -14.78
C PHE A 115 0.97 -4.35 -14.50
N SER A 116 1.18 -3.18 -13.90
CA SER A 116 0.12 -2.22 -13.63
C SER A 116 -0.52 -1.69 -14.91
N ALA A 117 0.28 -1.33 -15.92
CA ALA A 117 -0.23 -0.88 -17.21
C ALA A 117 -1.08 -1.97 -17.91
N TRP A 118 -0.62 -3.22 -17.91
CA TRP A 118 -1.39 -4.36 -18.42
C TRP A 118 -2.68 -4.56 -17.62
N ARG A 119 -2.62 -4.52 -16.29
CA ARG A 119 -3.77 -4.72 -15.41
C ARG A 119 -4.87 -3.70 -15.66
N LEU A 120 -4.52 -2.41 -15.80
CA LEU A 120 -5.48 -1.35 -16.15
C LEU A 120 -6.09 -1.57 -17.53
N ALA A 121 -5.27 -1.93 -18.53
CA ALA A 121 -5.75 -2.19 -19.88
C ALA A 121 -6.66 -3.42 -19.94
N ARG A 122 -6.29 -4.50 -19.24
CA ARG A 122 -7.11 -5.71 -19.20
C ARG A 122 -8.45 -5.48 -18.50
N PHE A 123 -8.44 -4.75 -17.38
CA PHE A 123 -9.67 -4.36 -16.70
C PHE A 123 -10.58 -3.51 -17.60
N ALA A 124 -10.02 -2.51 -18.30
CA ALA A 124 -10.76 -1.66 -19.25
C ALA A 124 -11.37 -2.50 -20.38
N HIS A 125 -10.60 -3.44 -20.94
CA HIS A 125 -11.09 -4.37 -21.97
C HIS A 125 -12.27 -5.21 -21.45
N GLN A 126 -12.13 -5.84 -20.27
CA GLN A 126 -13.19 -6.66 -19.67
C GLN A 126 -14.44 -5.82 -19.36
N LEU A 127 -14.25 -4.62 -18.83
CA LEU A 127 -15.35 -3.71 -18.52
C LEU A 127 -16.21 -3.37 -19.77
N ALA A 128 -15.56 -3.22 -20.92
CA ALA A 128 -16.23 -2.86 -22.17
C ALA A 128 -16.83 -4.05 -22.92
N HIS A 129 -16.20 -5.24 -22.85
CA HIS A 129 -16.54 -6.36 -23.74
C HIS A 129 -17.13 -7.58 -22.99
N ASP A 130 -16.74 -7.79 -21.71
CA ASP A 130 -17.22 -8.92 -20.89
C ASP A 130 -17.27 -8.56 -19.40
N PRO A 131 -18.17 -7.66 -18.97
CA PRO A 131 -18.23 -7.20 -17.57
C PRO A 131 -18.63 -8.29 -16.58
N ARG A 132 -19.19 -9.43 -17.03
CA ARG A 132 -19.50 -10.57 -16.15
C ARG A 132 -18.24 -11.31 -15.69
N HIS A 133 -17.19 -11.25 -16.49
CA HIS A 133 -15.86 -11.82 -16.19
C HIS A 133 -14.82 -10.71 -16.00
N LEU A 134 -15.21 -9.64 -15.30
CA LEU A 134 -14.42 -8.42 -15.11
C LEU A 134 -13.00 -8.68 -14.57
N PHE A 135 -12.83 -9.74 -13.78
CA PHE A 135 -11.56 -10.09 -13.16
C PHE A 135 -10.75 -11.15 -13.94
N ASP A 136 -11.19 -11.53 -15.15
CA ASP A 136 -10.45 -12.49 -15.97
C ASP A 136 -9.31 -11.79 -16.71
N GLY A 137 -8.09 -12.15 -16.35
CA GLY A 137 -6.90 -11.85 -17.13
C GLY A 137 -6.70 -12.88 -18.25
N ASN A 138 -5.73 -12.62 -19.11
CA ASN A 138 -5.30 -13.55 -20.16
C ASN A 138 -3.99 -14.29 -19.80
N ILE A 139 -3.67 -14.40 -18.52
CA ILE A 139 -2.48 -15.05 -17.95
C ILE A 139 -2.87 -16.33 -17.20
N PHE A 140 -1.89 -17.22 -17.00
CA PHE A 140 -2.07 -18.49 -16.29
C PHE A 140 -3.23 -19.33 -16.83
N TYR A 141 -3.22 -19.57 -18.13
CA TYR A 141 -4.22 -20.43 -18.79
C TYR A 141 -4.29 -21.82 -18.09
N ALA A 142 -5.41 -22.37 -17.72
CA ALA A 142 -6.82 -22.12 -17.89
C ALA A 142 -7.51 -21.53 -16.62
N HIS A 143 -6.80 -20.76 -15.81
CA HIS A 143 -7.40 -20.15 -14.62
C HIS A 143 -8.23 -18.93 -14.99
N GLY A 144 -9.42 -18.78 -14.37
CA GLY A 144 -10.23 -17.57 -14.39
C GLY A 144 -9.88 -16.62 -13.25
N ALA A 145 -10.45 -15.44 -13.28
CA ALA A 145 -10.33 -14.38 -12.27
C ALA A 145 -8.86 -14.04 -11.90
N THR A 146 -7.93 -14.13 -12.85
CA THR A 146 -6.49 -13.99 -12.58
C THR A 146 -6.06 -12.57 -12.20
N LEU A 147 -6.90 -11.55 -12.46
CA LEU A 147 -6.69 -10.20 -11.90
C LEU A 147 -6.78 -10.17 -10.37
N THR A 148 -7.46 -11.15 -9.74
CA THR A 148 -7.51 -11.27 -8.28
C THR A 148 -6.25 -11.90 -7.66
N PHE A 149 -5.29 -12.35 -8.48
CA PHE A 149 -4.03 -12.92 -7.97
C PHE A 149 -3.07 -11.86 -7.42
N SER A 150 -3.41 -10.58 -7.63
CA SER A 150 -2.81 -9.42 -6.97
C SER A 150 -3.91 -8.43 -6.57
N ASP A 151 -3.56 -7.23 -6.09
CA ASP A 151 -4.53 -6.15 -5.94
C ASP A 151 -5.02 -5.70 -7.33
N ALA A 152 -6.33 -5.72 -7.57
CA ALA A 152 -6.90 -5.41 -8.89
C ALA A 152 -6.92 -3.93 -9.23
N THR A 153 -6.51 -3.04 -8.31
CA THR A 153 -6.47 -1.58 -8.50
C THR A 153 -7.74 -1.00 -9.15
N VAL A 154 -8.90 -1.40 -8.63
CA VAL A 154 -10.20 -1.16 -9.27
C VAL A 154 -10.48 0.34 -9.43
N LEU A 155 -10.17 1.16 -8.42
CA LEU A 155 -10.38 2.61 -8.51
C LEU A 155 -9.57 3.23 -9.65
N GLN A 156 -8.29 2.88 -9.74
CA GLN A 156 -7.39 3.37 -10.79
C GLN A 156 -7.85 2.87 -12.16
N ALA A 157 -8.24 1.60 -12.24
CA ALA A 157 -8.71 0.99 -13.48
C ALA A 157 -10.01 1.63 -14.00
N LEU A 158 -10.97 1.95 -13.12
CA LEU A 158 -12.20 2.65 -13.50
C LEU A 158 -11.93 4.06 -14.04
N VAL A 159 -10.97 4.78 -13.43
CA VAL A 159 -10.57 6.12 -13.89
C VAL A 159 -9.78 6.04 -15.19
N ALA A 160 -8.92 5.03 -15.35
CA ALA A 160 -8.07 4.82 -16.54
C ALA A 160 -8.86 4.30 -17.75
N ALA A 161 -9.91 3.52 -17.53
CA ALA A 161 -10.65 2.81 -18.59
C ALA A 161 -11.11 3.71 -19.75
N PRO A 162 -11.76 4.87 -19.54
CA PRO A 162 -12.20 5.71 -20.66
C PRO A 162 -11.06 6.21 -21.53
N PHE A 163 -9.89 6.49 -20.97
CA PHE A 163 -8.71 6.95 -21.72
C PHE A 163 -8.10 5.81 -22.54
N ILE A 164 -7.96 4.63 -21.93
CA ILE A 164 -7.42 3.44 -22.61
C ILE A 164 -8.36 3.00 -23.75
N LEU A 165 -9.67 2.99 -23.51
CA LEU A 165 -10.66 2.65 -24.52
C LEU A 165 -10.73 3.68 -25.66
N ALA A 166 -10.38 4.93 -25.39
CA ALA A 166 -10.20 5.97 -26.40
C ALA A 166 -8.87 5.87 -27.17
N GLY A 167 -8.03 4.85 -26.90
CA GLY A 167 -6.77 4.60 -27.63
C GLY A 167 -5.54 5.25 -26.98
N ALA A 168 -5.61 5.78 -25.77
CA ALA A 168 -4.42 6.26 -25.07
C ALA A 168 -3.50 5.09 -24.68
N ASP A 169 -2.18 5.34 -24.72
CA ASP A 169 -1.15 4.37 -24.36
C ASP A 169 -1.32 3.92 -22.90
N PRO A 170 -1.53 2.62 -22.64
CA PRO A 170 -1.78 2.12 -21.29
C PRO A 170 -0.65 2.39 -20.29
N LEU A 171 0.61 2.44 -20.73
CA LEU A 171 1.74 2.76 -19.88
C LEU A 171 1.72 4.22 -19.45
N ILE A 172 1.43 5.14 -20.39
CA ILE A 172 1.30 6.57 -20.08
C ILE A 172 0.13 6.78 -19.13
N VAL A 173 -1.03 6.16 -19.36
CA VAL A 173 -2.20 6.26 -18.49
C VAL A 173 -1.88 5.71 -17.09
N SER A 174 -1.18 4.58 -16.99
CA SER A 174 -0.73 4.01 -15.72
C SER A 174 0.22 4.96 -14.98
N ASN A 175 1.20 5.54 -15.65
CA ASN A 175 2.12 6.49 -15.05
C ASN A 175 1.42 7.79 -14.64
N VAL A 176 0.44 8.29 -15.40
CA VAL A 176 -0.38 9.44 -15.00
C VAL A 176 -1.19 9.11 -13.74
N ALA A 177 -1.83 7.93 -13.67
CA ALA A 177 -2.52 7.49 -12.46
C ALA A 177 -1.56 7.41 -11.26
N PHE A 178 -0.33 6.93 -11.47
CA PHE A 178 0.73 6.90 -10.47
C PHE A 178 1.11 8.32 -9.99
N PHE A 179 1.29 9.28 -10.90
CA PHE A 179 1.64 10.66 -10.54
C PHE A 179 0.53 11.37 -9.77
N VAL A 180 -0.73 11.14 -10.12
CA VAL A 180 -1.89 11.73 -9.44
C VAL A 180 -1.99 11.27 -7.98
N ALA A 181 -1.47 10.11 -7.64
CA ALA A 181 -1.51 9.59 -6.28
C ALA A 181 -0.76 10.49 -5.27
N PHE A 182 0.34 11.13 -5.68
CA PHE A 182 1.15 12.00 -4.80
C PHE A 182 0.42 13.28 -4.38
N PRO A 183 -0.11 14.12 -5.29
CA PRO A 183 -0.92 15.27 -4.88
C PRO A 183 -2.22 14.84 -4.17
N LEU A 184 -2.83 13.70 -4.52
CA LEU A 184 -3.99 13.18 -3.81
C LEU A 184 -3.64 12.81 -2.36
N ALA A 185 -2.50 12.16 -2.14
CA ALA A 185 -1.99 11.90 -0.79
C ALA A 185 -1.73 13.22 -0.06
N ALA A 186 -0.96 14.13 -0.64
CA ALA A 186 -0.63 15.42 -0.04
C ALA A 186 -1.89 16.22 0.35
N LEU A 187 -2.91 16.26 -0.50
CA LEU A 187 -4.19 16.92 -0.23
C LEU A 187 -4.98 16.25 0.89
N GLY A 188 -4.99 14.92 0.94
CA GLY A 188 -5.63 14.16 2.02
C GLY A 188 -5.00 14.46 3.38
N PHE A 189 -3.66 14.48 3.44
CA PHE A 189 -2.92 14.83 4.65
C PHE A 189 -3.04 16.33 5.00
N PHE A 190 -3.03 17.21 4.01
CA PHE A 190 -3.30 18.63 4.20
C PHE A 190 -4.67 18.83 4.85
N TYR A 191 -5.73 18.26 4.27
CA TYR A 191 -7.08 18.37 4.80
C TYR A 191 -7.17 17.85 6.24
N ALA A 192 -6.62 16.66 6.50
CA ALA A 192 -6.67 16.08 7.82
C ALA A 192 -5.88 16.88 8.86
N SER A 193 -4.67 17.33 8.51
CA SER A 193 -3.86 18.19 9.39
C SER A 193 -4.52 19.53 9.66
N TRP A 194 -5.15 20.14 8.64
CA TRP A 194 -5.95 21.36 8.83
C TRP A 194 -7.11 21.12 9.79
N ARG A 195 -7.87 20.03 9.61
CA ARG A 195 -8.98 19.70 10.49
C ARG A 195 -8.54 19.44 11.93
N ILE A 196 -7.32 18.92 12.14
CA ILE A 196 -6.78 18.66 13.48
C ILE A 196 -6.21 19.93 14.12
N THR A 197 -5.56 20.81 13.36
CA THR A 197 -4.77 21.93 13.91
C THR A 197 -5.43 23.29 13.78
N GLY A 198 -6.30 23.47 12.78
CA GLY A 198 -6.89 24.75 12.39
C GLY A 198 -5.92 25.69 11.66
N ASP A 199 -4.65 25.29 11.46
CA ASP A 199 -3.59 26.12 10.88
C ASP A 199 -3.23 25.63 9.45
N PRO A 200 -3.44 26.44 8.39
CA PRO A 200 -3.14 26.05 7.02
C PRO A 200 -1.65 25.84 6.75
N ARG A 201 -0.74 26.48 7.50
CA ARG A 201 0.72 26.28 7.39
C ARG A 201 1.10 24.91 7.93
N ALA A 202 0.58 24.56 9.10
CA ALA A 202 0.75 23.24 9.68
C ALA A 202 0.12 22.15 8.81
N ALA A 203 -1.00 22.46 8.15
CA ALA A 203 -1.63 21.58 7.16
C ALA A 203 -0.72 21.36 5.94
N THR A 204 -0.04 22.39 5.45
CA THR A 204 0.95 22.27 4.37
C THR A 204 2.10 21.35 4.78
N ILE A 205 2.64 21.52 5.99
CA ILE A 205 3.71 20.63 6.48
C ILE A 205 3.20 19.19 6.60
N GLY A 206 2.01 18.95 7.18
CA GLY A 206 1.40 17.63 7.23
C GLY A 206 1.15 17.03 5.84
N GLY A 207 0.70 17.87 4.88
CA GLY A 207 0.54 17.49 3.48
C GLY A 207 1.85 17.10 2.80
N MET A 208 2.92 17.85 3.04
CA MET A 208 4.26 17.51 2.54
C MET A 208 4.81 16.23 3.15
N LEU A 209 4.68 16.06 4.48
CA LEU A 209 5.10 14.83 5.16
C LEU A 209 4.38 13.58 4.65
N GLY A 210 3.07 13.68 4.37
CA GLY A 210 2.28 12.59 3.83
C GLY A 210 2.49 12.36 2.33
N GLY A 211 2.50 13.43 1.52
CA GLY A 211 2.66 13.33 0.07
C GLY A 211 4.07 12.94 -0.37
N LEU A 212 5.10 13.24 0.44
CA LEU A 212 6.49 12.85 0.20
C LEU A 212 6.96 11.73 1.12
N ALA A 213 6.05 11.04 1.81
CA ALA A 213 6.39 10.02 2.78
C ALA A 213 7.42 9.02 2.23
N ALA A 214 8.41 8.67 3.05
CA ALA A 214 9.47 7.73 2.69
C ALA A 214 8.93 6.40 2.15
N PHE A 215 7.76 5.98 2.63
CA PHE A 215 7.05 4.81 2.16
C PHE A 215 6.74 4.85 0.65
N HIS A 216 6.39 6.01 0.08
CA HIS A 216 6.13 6.16 -1.36
C HIS A 216 7.39 5.88 -2.18
N TRP A 217 8.56 6.25 -1.68
CA TRP A 217 9.84 6.06 -2.35
C TRP A 217 10.33 4.62 -2.27
N GLU A 218 10.08 3.92 -1.16
CA GLU A 218 10.33 2.48 -1.05
C GLU A 218 9.50 1.71 -2.07
N HIS A 219 8.23 2.05 -2.19
CA HIS A 219 7.26 1.37 -3.04
C HIS A 219 7.04 2.06 -4.39
N TYR A 220 8.06 2.72 -4.94
CA TYR A 220 7.94 3.53 -6.17
C TYR A 220 7.54 2.74 -7.43
N SER A 221 7.57 1.41 -7.40
CA SER A 221 7.12 0.54 -8.49
C SER A 221 5.66 0.09 -8.37
N HIS A 222 5.03 0.28 -7.20
CA HIS A 222 3.68 -0.24 -6.92
C HIS A 222 2.63 0.87 -7.01
N LEU A 223 1.77 0.81 -8.04
CA LEU A 223 0.72 1.82 -8.27
C LEU A 223 -0.25 1.94 -7.09
N GLU A 224 -0.77 0.81 -6.60
CA GLU A 224 -1.78 0.77 -5.54
C GLU A 224 -1.29 1.32 -4.21
N LEU A 225 0.01 1.14 -3.89
CA LEU A 225 0.58 1.57 -2.62
C LEU A 225 0.84 3.09 -2.55
N GLN A 226 0.68 3.81 -3.66
CA GLN A 226 0.78 5.27 -3.68
C GLN A 226 -0.51 5.96 -3.19
N TYR A 227 -1.65 5.27 -3.22
CA TYR A 227 -2.96 5.83 -2.89
C TYR A 227 -3.22 5.82 -1.38
N THR A 228 -2.54 6.70 -0.64
CA THR A 228 -2.65 6.81 0.83
C THR A 228 -3.55 7.95 1.30
N GLY A 229 -3.99 8.84 0.40
CA GLY A 229 -4.67 10.08 0.74
C GLY A 229 -6.04 9.92 1.39
N PHE A 230 -6.75 8.83 1.13
CA PHE A 230 -8.06 8.58 1.75
C PHE A 230 -7.94 8.19 3.23
N MET A 231 -6.81 7.62 3.66
CA MET A 231 -6.61 7.17 5.05
C MET A 231 -6.73 8.30 6.08
N PRO A 232 -5.96 9.41 5.98
CA PRO A 232 -6.05 10.49 6.96
C PRO A 232 -7.42 11.19 6.92
N VAL A 233 -8.06 11.27 5.74
CA VAL A 233 -9.40 11.84 5.59
C VAL A 233 -10.46 10.96 6.27
N ALA A 234 -10.35 9.63 6.17
CA ALA A 234 -11.23 8.68 6.84
C ALA A 234 -11.11 8.78 8.37
N LEU A 235 -9.89 8.95 8.91
CA LEU A 235 -9.70 9.17 10.35
C LEU A 235 -10.42 10.45 10.81
N VAL A 236 -10.30 11.54 10.07
CA VAL A 236 -11.02 12.81 10.37
C VAL A 236 -12.54 12.64 10.22
N ALA A 237 -13.00 11.89 9.22
CA ALA A 237 -14.43 11.59 9.05
C ALA A 237 -14.97 10.80 10.25
N LEU A 238 -14.20 9.83 10.79
CA LEU A 238 -14.57 9.11 11.99
C LEU A 238 -14.66 10.04 13.21
N ILE A 239 -13.70 10.95 13.39
CA ILE A 239 -13.75 11.96 14.46
C ILE A 239 -15.02 12.82 14.32
N ALA A 240 -15.31 13.31 13.11
CA ALA A 240 -16.48 14.13 12.83
C ALA A 240 -17.81 13.39 13.09
N LEU A 241 -17.84 12.08 12.77
CA LEU A 241 -18.99 11.22 13.06
C LEU A 241 -19.19 11.07 14.59
N LEU A 242 -18.12 10.81 15.36
CA LEU A 242 -18.17 10.69 16.81
C LEU A 242 -18.53 12.02 17.50
N ALA A 243 -18.13 13.15 16.90
CA ALA A 243 -18.46 14.48 17.42
C ALA A 243 -19.95 14.82 17.30
N ALA A 244 -20.55 14.53 16.13
CA ALA A 244 -21.98 14.76 15.87
C ALA A 244 -22.50 13.68 14.90
N PRO A 245 -23.02 12.57 15.44
CA PRO A 245 -23.43 11.41 14.64
C PRO A 245 -24.66 11.73 13.79
N THR A 246 -24.54 11.50 12.47
CA THR A 246 -25.62 11.56 11.50
C THR A 246 -25.42 10.49 10.41
N PRO A 247 -26.47 9.94 9.79
CA PRO A 247 -26.35 8.98 8.70
C PRO A 247 -25.50 9.48 7.54
N ARG A 248 -25.57 10.78 7.21
CA ARG A 248 -24.73 11.40 6.16
C ARG A 248 -23.23 11.28 6.48
N ARG A 249 -22.83 11.54 7.73
CA ARG A 249 -21.44 11.36 8.17
C ARG A 249 -21.04 9.90 8.16
N GLY A 250 -21.98 9.00 8.46
CA GLY A 250 -21.77 7.57 8.31
C GLY A 250 -21.48 7.18 6.86
N VAL A 251 -22.33 7.62 5.92
CA VAL A 251 -22.12 7.39 4.47
C VAL A 251 -20.78 7.96 4.01
N THR A 252 -20.43 9.19 4.43
CA THR A 252 -19.12 9.81 4.09
C THR A 252 -17.95 8.97 4.58
N LEU A 253 -18.00 8.52 5.84
CA LEU A 253 -16.97 7.64 6.39
C LEU A 253 -16.88 6.33 5.61
N GLY A 254 -18.02 5.69 5.37
CA GLY A 254 -18.10 4.45 4.61
C GLY A 254 -17.55 4.60 3.19
N ALA A 255 -17.88 5.71 2.51
CA ALA A 255 -17.37 6.01 1.16
C ALA A 255 -15.84 6.20 1.13
N LEU A 256 -15.25 6.88 2.12
CA LEU A 256 -13.81 7.07 2.19
C LEU A 256 -13.07 5.75 2.43
N VAL A 257 -13.59 4.89 3.31
CA VAL A 257 -13.05 3.53 3.53
C VAL A 257 -13.22 2.68 2.26
N ALA A 258 -14.36 2.77 1.59
CA ALA A 258 -14.61 2.08 0.33
C ALA A 258 -13.66 2.54 -0.78
N LEU A 259 -13.42 3.85 -0.93
CA LEU A 259 -12.45 4.39 -1.88
C LEU A 259 -11.03 3.89 -1.59
N GLN A 260 -10.64 3.85 -0.32
CA GLN A 260 -9.33 3.28 0.06
C GLN A 260 -9.25 1.78 -0.26
N TRP A 261 -10.32 1.02 -0.01
CA TRP A 261 -10.40 -0.40 -0.35
C TRP A 261 -10.32 -0.66 -1.86
N LEU A 262 -11.01 0.14 -2.67
CA LEU A 262 -10.99 0.05 -4.14
C LEU A 262 -9.65 0.51 -4.73
N ALA A 263 -8.95 1.44 -4.07
CA ALA A 263 -7.64 1.92 -4.50
C ALA A 263 -6.50 0.96 -4.12
N CYS A 264 -6.58 0.38 -2.91
CA CYS A 264 -5.64 -0.62 -2.40
C CYS A 264 -6.33 -1.46 -1.33
N MET A 265 -6.56 -2.74 -1.63
CA MET A 265 -7.25 -3.65 -0.72
C MET A 265 -6.50 -3.82 0.61
N TYR A 266 -5.17 -3.94 0.57
CA TYR A 266 -4.36 -4.03 1.78
C TYR A 266 -4.60 -2.85 2.71
N PHE A 267 -4.53 -1.64 2.15
CA PHE A 267 -4.70 -0.41 2.94
C PHE A 267 -6.14 -0.22 3.42
N GLY A 268 -7.14 -0.63 2.63
CA GLY A 268 -8.53 -0.61 3.09
C GLY A 268 -8.77 -1.49 4.32
N LEU A 269 -8.23 -2.73 4.31
CA LEU A 269 -8.30 -3.65 5.43
C LEU A 269 -7.51 -3.13 6.65
N MET A 270 -6.27 -2.70 6.43
CA MET A 270 -5.39 -2.20 7.48
C MET A 270 -5.94 -0.92 8.11
N LEU A 271 -6.48 0.01 7.30
CA LEU A 271 -7.15 1.22 7.78
C LEU A 271 -8.32 0.88 8.69
N LEU A 272 -9.21 -0.02 8.23
CA LEU A 272 -10.38 -0.42 9.02
C LEU A 272 -9.95 -1.01 10.39
N THR A 273 -8.86 -1.79 10.40
CA THR A 273 -8.30 -2.38 11.62
C THR A 273 -7.77 -1.29 12.56
N VAL A 274 -6.99 -0.33 12.05
CA VAL A 274 -6.42 0.78 12.83
C VAL A 274 -7.50 1.76 13.32
N MET A 275 -8.60 1.92 12.57
CA MET A 275 -9.72 2.78 12.99
C MET A 275 -10.42 2.29 14.26
N VAL A 276 -10.31 1.01 14.61
CA VAL A 276 -10.92 0.48 15.83
C VAL A 276 -10.28 1.10 17.09
N PRO A 277 -8.97 0.92 17.37
CA PRO A 277 -8.35 1.55 18.54
C PRO A 277 -8.43 3.08 18.47
N PHE A 278 -8.33 3.68 17.27
CA PHE A 278 -8.46 5.12 17.09
C PHE A 278 -9.85 5.63 17.54
N GLY A 279 -10.91 5.03 17.02
CA GLY A 279 -12.28 5.43 17.35
C GLY A 279 -12.64 5.19 18.82
N LEU A 280 -12.18 4.06 19.39
CA LEU A 280 -12.37 3.75 20.81
C LEU A 280 -11.69 4.79 21.72
N MET A 281 -10.46 5.21 21.38
CA MET A 281 -9.75 6.23 22.16
C MET A 281 -10.44 7.59 22.09
N VAL A 282 -10.88 8.04 20.91
CA VAL A 282 -11.64 9.30 20.78
C VAL A 282 -12.97 9.21 21.53
N ALA A 283 -13.71 8.11 21.34
CA ALA A 283 -15.03 7.93 21.98
C ALA A 283 -14.91 7.92 23.51
N THR A 284 -13.89 7.24 24.05
CA THR A 284 -13.64 7.18 25.50
C THR A 284 -13.21 8.55 26.05
N ALA A 285 -12.27 9.24 25.37
CA ALA A 285 -11.79 10.54 25.81
C ALA A 285 -12.91 11.61 25.80
N TRP A 286 -13.79 11.57 24.81
CA TRP A 286 -14.94 12.48 24.71
C TRP A 286 -16.19 11.97 25.45
N ARG A 287 -16.11 10.82 26.10
CA ARG A 287 -17.25 10.18 26.80
C ARG A 287 -18.49 10.10 25.90
N VAL A 288 -18.27 9.68 24.65
CA VAL A 288 -19.36 9.55 23.67
C VAL A 288 -20.37 8.51 24.17
N ARG A 289 -21.63 8.95 24.35
CA ARG A 289 -22.71 8.05 24.79
C ARG A 289 -23.23 7.24 23.60
N PRO A 290 -23.56 5.95 23.78
CA PRO A 290 -24.19 5.13 22.77
C PRO A 290 -25.64 5.59 22.59
N THR A 291 -25.87 6.50 21.63
CA THR A 291 -27.21 7.00 21.25
C THR A 291 -27.70 6.30 20.00
N TRP A 292 -29.02 6.28 19.80
CA TRP A 292 -29.61 5.74 18.56
C TRP A 292 -29.07 6.43 17.29
N ARG A 293 -28.82 7.73 17.35
CA ARG A 293 -28.18 8.48 16.24
C ARG A 293 -26.77 7.95 15.94
N LEU A 294 -25.98 7.60 16.94
CA LEU A 294 -24.67 7.00 16.74
C LEU A 294 -24.79 5.62 16.09
N VAL A 295 -25.74 4.80 16.55
CA VAL A 295 -25.99 3.48 15.95
C VAL A 295 -26.38 3.63 14.48
N GLN A 296 -27.31 4.53 14.16
CA GLN A 296 -27.71 4.81 12.76
C GLN A 296 -26.52 5.29 11.89
N ALA A 297 -25.67 6.17 12.41
CA ALA A 297 -24.50 6.66 11.70
C ALA A 297 -23.47 5.56 11.43
N LEU A 298 -23.18 4.72 12.44
CA LEU A 298 -22.27 3.58 12.28
C LEU A 298 -22.86 2.51 11.36
N ALA A 299 -24.17 2.25 11.43
CA ALA A 299 -24.84 1.32 10.53
C ALA A 299 -24.77 1.82 9.08
N ALA A 300 -24.98 3.12 8.83
CA ALA A 300 -24.84 3.70 7.49
C ALA A 300 -23.42 3.55 6.96
N ALA A 301 -22.39 3.77 7.78
CA ALA A 301 -21.01 3.52 7.40
C ALA A 301 -20.77 2.03 7.10
N ALA A 302 -21.24 1.15 7.99
CA ALA A 302 -21.06 -0.30 7.85
C ALA A 302 -21.72 -0.85 6.57
N VAL A 303 -22.90 -0.37 6.19
CA VAL A 303 -23.57 -0.76 4.95
C VAL A 303 -22.73 -0.41 3.72
N VAL A 304 -22.23 0.83 3.64
CA VAL A 304 -21.40 1.27 2.49
C VAL A 304 -20.11 0.45 2.43
N ILE A 305 -19.46 0.25 3.57
CA ILE A 305 -18.24 -0.58 3.65
C ILE A 305 -18.55 -2.01 3.22
N ALA A 306 -19.60 -2.62 3.77
CA ALA A 306 -19.98 -4.00 3.47
C ALA A 306 -20.27 -4.20 1.97
N VAL A 307 -20.98 -3.27 1.33
CA VAL A 307 -21.25 -3.32 -0.11
C VAL A 307 -19.95 -3.28 -0.91
N ALA A 308 -19.03 -2.35 -0.60
CA ALA A 308 -17.76 -2.23 -1.31
C ALA A 308 -16.85 -3.45 -1.07
N PHE A 309 -16.80 -3.95 0.16
CA PHE A 309 -16.01 -5.12 0.51
C PHE A 309 -16.58 -6.40 -0.10
N ALA A 310 -17.91 -6.54 -0.17
CA ALA A 310 -18.55 -7.67 -0.83
C ALA A 310 -18.33 -7.63 -2.35
N ALA A 311 -18.54 -6.48 -2.99
CA ALA A 311 -18.41 -6.33 -4.44
C ALA A 311 -16.99 -6.70 -4.94
N LEU A 312 -15.93 -6.23 -4.27
CA LEU A 312 -14.56 -6.57 -4.63
C LEU A 312 -14.08 -7.87 -3.97
N GLY A 313 -14.48 -8.14 -2.74
CA GLY A 313 -14.05 -9.33 -1.99
C GLY A 313 -14.59 -10.64 -2.55
N TRP A 314 -15.80 -10.63 -3.15
CA TRP A 314 -16.43 -11.83 -3.70
C TRP A 314 -15.59 -12.54 -4.78
N PRO A 315 -15.06 -11.85 -5.82
CA PRO A 315 -14.13 -12.47 -6.77
C PRO A 315 -12.89 -13.05 -6.10
N TYR A 316 -12.37 -12.38 -5.07
CA TYR A 316 -11.22 -12.87 -4.30
C TYR A 316 -11.54 -14.12 -3.47
N LEU A 317 -12.74 -14.20 -2.91
CA LEU A 317 -13.18 -15.40 -2.20
C LEU A 317 -13.33 -16.60 -3.15
N ARG A 318 -13.90 -16.38 -4.33
CA ARG A 318 -14.01 -17.43 -5.35
C ARG A 318 -12.64 -17.95 -5.82
N SER A 319 -11.69 -17.06 -6.05
CA SER A 319 -10.35 -17.46 -6.48
C SER A 319 -9.49 -18.07 -5.36
N ARG A 320 -9.98 -18.10 -4.10
CA ARG A 320 -9.27 -18.69 -2.96
C ARG A 320 -8.98 -20.18 -3.15
N GLU A 321 -9.86 -20.92 -3.84
CA GLU A 321 -9.65 -22.34 -4.13
C GLU A 321 -8.36 -22.59 -4.93
N VAL A 322 -8.02 -21.66 -5.83
CA VAL A 322 -6.78 -21.72 -6.62
C VAL A 322 -5.59 -21.12 -5.86
N ARG A 323 -5.82 -20.01 -5.15
CA ARG A 323 -4.74 -19.27 -4.48
C ARG A 323 -4.34 -19.85 -3.13
N GLY A 324 -5.28 -20.52 -2.43
CA GLY A 324 -5.07 -20.89 -1.03
C GLY A 324 -4.96 -19.72 -0.07
N GLU A 325 -4.45 -19.99 1.11
CA GLU A 325 -4.05 -19.00 2.13
C GLU A 325 -2.54 -18.77 2.06
N ARG A 326 -2.08 -17.62 2.52
CA ARG A 326 -0.64 -17.35 2.62
C ARG A 326 -0.04 -18.15 3.76
N PRO A 327 0.95 -19.03 3.52
CA PRO A 327 1.60 -19.75 4.60
C PRO A 327 2.23 -18.80 5.62
N LEU A 328 2.14 -19.13 6.92
CA LEU A 328 2.73 -18.32 7.99
C LEU A 328 4.24 -18.08 7.79
N ALA A 329 4.97 -19.05 7.23
CA ALA A 329 6.38 -18.87 6.88
C ALA A 329 6.60 -17.74 5.86
N GLN A 330 5.70 -17.61 4.87
CA GLN A 330 5.74 -16.49 3.90
C GLN A 330 5.37 -15.17 4.57
N VAL A 331 4.37 -15.16 5.45
CA VAL A 331 4.00 -13.96 6.23
C VAL A 331 5.17 -13.53 7.11
N ALA A 332 5.84 -14.47 7.80
CA ALA A 332 7.01 -14.21 8.63
C ALA A 332 8.17 -13.60 7.84
N SER A 333 8.41 -14.06 6.60
CA SER A 333 9.48 -13.51 5.75
C SER A 333 9.28 -12.04 5.34
N PHE A 334 8.02 -11.56 5.37
CA PHE A 334 7.66 -10.17 5.09
C PHE A 334 7.20 -9.40 6.35
N SER A 335 7.40 -9.95 7.53
CA SER A 335 7.18 -9.28 8.81
C SER A 335 8.33 -8.35 9.13
N ALA A 336 8.03 -7.12 9.54
CA ALA A 336 9.07 -6.16 9.90
C ALA A 336 9.76 -6.51 11.22
N GLU A 337 10.97 -5.99 11.39
CA GLU A 337 11.67 -5.92 12.67
C GLU A 337 11.70 -4.45 13.13
N ALA A 338 11.68 -4.19 14.43
CA ALA A 338 11.69 -2.81 14.96
C ALA A 338 12.86 -1.97 14.45
N ARG A 339 14.05 -2.61 14.25
CA ARG A 339 15.25 -1.95 13.72
C ARG A 339 15.07 -1.45 12.28
N GLU A 340 14.14 -2.00 11.51
CA GLU A 340 13.92 -1.61 10.12
C GLU A 340 13.24 -0.23 9.99
N TYR A 341 12.64 0.27 11.07
CA TYR A 341 12.26 1.68 11.17
C TYR A 341 13.46 2.64 11.29
N GLY A 342 14.66 2.16 11.48
CA GLY A 342 15.92 2.89 11.35
C GLY A 342 16.56 2.78 9.96
N HIS A 343 15.95 2.02 9.02
CA HIS A 343 16.48 1.80 7.68
C HIS A 343 15.78 2.69 6.66
N PRO A 344 16.44 3.74 6.14
CA PRO A 344 15.86 4.59 5.10
C PRO A 344 15.78 3.86 3.77
N PRO A 345 14.71 4.12 2.97
CA PRO A 345 14.62 3.72 1.59
C PRO A 345 15.84 4.16 0.76
N ALA A 346 16.30 3.28 -0.12
CA ALA A 346 17.48 3.54 -0.94
C ALA A 346 17.33 4.78 -1.83
N ARG A 347 16.09 5.15 -2.17
CA ARG A 347 15.79 6.34 -2.98
C ARG A 347 15.87 7.65 -2.21
N LEU A 348 15.93 7.65 -0.86
CA LEU A 348 16.08 8.88 -0.08
C LEU A 348 17.50 9.43 -0.16
N ALA A 349 17.69 10.52 -0.93
CA ALA A 349 19.00 11.11 -1.23
C ALA A 349 19.75 11.56 0.01
N ALA A 350 19.07 12.10 1.02
CA ALA A 350 19.68 12.58 2.27
C ALA A 350 20.38 11.46 3.07
N TYR A 351 20.08 10.19 2.78
CA TYR A 351 20.55 9.04 3.55
C TYR A 351 21.40 8.04 2.76
N GLN A 352 21.74 8.34 1.50
CA GLN A 352 22.54 7.44 0.65
C GLN A 352 23.95 7.17 1.17
N TRP A 353 24.51 8.07 2.01
CA TRP A 353 25.79 7.90 2.65
C TRP A 353 25.82 6.83 3.74
N ILE A 354 24.67 6.39 4.21
CA ILE A 354 24.57 5.28 5.15
C ILE A 354 24.74 3.99 4.35
N THR A 355 25.96 3.44 4.32
CA THR A 355 26.27 2.17 3.65
C THR A 355 25.45 1.04 4.21
N ARG A 356 24.91 0.19 3.33
CA ARG A 356 24.08 -0.93 3.76
C ARG A 356 24.14 -2.11 2.82
N GLU A 357 24.41 -3.24 3.41
CA GLU A 357 24.02 -4.51 2.82
C GLU A 357 22.51 -4.67 2.94
N ARG A 358 21.80 -4.55 1.82
CA ARG A 358 20.36 -4.66 1.80
C ARG A 358 19.89 -5.69 0.85
N ASN A 359 19.01 -6.51 1.33
CA ASN A 359 18.25 -7.40 0.51
C ASN A 359 16.92 -7.76 1.17
N ARG A 360 16.20 -6.75 1.68
CA ARG A 360 14.93 -6.98 2.34
C ARG A 360 13.88 -6.00 1.78
N PRO A 361 13.40 -6.22 0.55
CA PRO A 361 12.34 -5.39 -0.03
C PRO A 361 11.12 -5.37 0.89
N GLU A 362 10.37 -4.28 0.84
CA GLU A 362 9.16 -4.02 1.66
C GLU A 362 9.43 -3.70 3.14
N ARG A 363 10.69 -3.65 3.60
CA ARG A 363 11.03 -3.46 5.03
C ARG A 363 11.94 -2.27 5.31
N GLU A 364 12.02 -1.31 4.40
CA GLU A 364 12.73 -0.05 4.60
C GLU A 364 11.73 1.01 5.13
N LEU A 365 11.50 0.99 6.45
CA LEU A 365 10.37 1.66 7.08
C LEU A 365 10.74 2.99 7.78
N PHE A 366 11.96 3.50 7.60
CA PHE A 366 12.39 4.76 8.21
C PHE A 366 11.60 5.95 7.64
N PRO A 367 10.89 6.75 8.48
CA PRO A 367 9.98 7.77 7.99
C PRO A 367 10.62 9.14 7.68
N GLY A 368 11.92 9.30 7.90
CA GLY A 368 12.65 10.56 7.83
C GLY A 368 12.82 11.24 9.20
N LEU A 369 13.94 11.94 9.37
CA LEU A 369 14.25 12.64 10.63
C LEU A 369 13.32 13.84 10.86
N ALA A 370 12.96 14.58 9.81
CA ALA A 370 12.02 15.70 9.92
C ALA A 370 10.64 15.21 10.38
N THR A 371 10.17 14.06 9.84
CA THR A 371 8.92 13.43 10.25
C THR A 371 8.96 13.04 11.72
N LEU A 372 10.02 12.35 12.15
CA LEU A 372 10.19 11.92 13.55
C LEU A 372 10.31 13.11 14.50
N GLY A 373 11.12 14.12 14.16
CA GLY A 373 11.31 15.31 14.99
C GLY A 373 10.02 16.10 15.18
N LEU A 374 9.29 16.36 14.09
CA LEU A 374 8.01 17.08 14.16
C LEU A 374 6.95 16.25 14.90
N ALA A 375 6.88 14.94 14.68
CA ALA A 375 5.97 14.05 15.41
C ALA A 375 6.30 14.03 16.91
N ALA A 376 7.58 14.00 17.29
CA ALA A 376 8.01 14.07 18.70
C ALA A 376 7.54 15.37 19.36
N ILE A 377 7.61 16.52 18.67
CA ILE A 377 7.02 17.78 19.14
C ILE A 377 5.49 17.66 19.23
N GLY A 378 4.86 16.95 18.27
CA GLY A 378 3.42 16.72 18.24
C GLY A 378 2.90 15.90 19.40
N ILE A 379 3.68 14.97 19.95
CA ILE A 379 3.34 14.13 21.10
C ILE A 379 3.77 14.74 22.44
N ALA A 380 4.44 15.90 22.46
CA ALA A 380 4.76 16.58 23.72
C ALA A 380 3.47 16.97 24.45
N PRO A 381 3.41 16.87 25.80
CA PRO A 381 2.26 17.33 26.58
C PRO A 381 1.99 18.85 26.40
N PRO A 382 0.71 19.28 26.50
CA PRO A 382 -0.51 18.50 26.75
C PRO A 382 -1.04 17.80 25.50
N LEU A 383 -1.59 16.58 25.68
CA LEU A 383 -2.18 15.80 24.59
C LEU A 383 -3.69 16.05 24.49
N SER A 384 -4.19 16.23 23.29
CA SER A 384 -5.62 16.20 23.00
C SER A 384 -6.14 14.77 22.85
N ALA A 385 -7.46 14.59 22.89
CA ALA A 385 -8.08 13.28 22.63
C ALA A 385 -7.64 12.69 21.28
N VAL A 386 -7.62 13.54 20.23
CA VAL A 386 -7.22 13.12 18.88
C VAL A 386 -5.74 12.77 18.83
N THR A 387 -4.86 13.57 19.44
CA THR A 387 -3.42 13.27 19.50
C THR A 387 -3.15 11.96 20.23
N THR A 388 -3.85 11.72 21.37
CA THR A 388 -3.74 10.44 22.10
C THR A 388 -4.21 9.26 21.23
N ALA A 389 -5.34 9.42 20.51
CA ALA A 389 -5.84 8.40 19.61
C ALA A 389 -4.85 8.09 18.47
N LEU A 390 -4.21 9.11 17.89
CA LEU A 390 -3.15 8.94 16.91
C LEU A 390 -1.98 8.14 17.48
N VAL A 391 -1.51 8.49 18.68
CA VAL A 391 -0.38 7.76 19.32
C VAL A 391 -0.72 6.29 19.56
N VAL A 392 -1.90 6.00 20.12
CA VAL A 392 -2.34 4.61 20.39
C VAL A 392 -2.47 3.82 19.08
N SER A 393 -3.05 4.44 18.05
CA SER A 393 -3.25 3.79 16.76
C SER A 393 -1.94 3.61 15.99
N GLY A 394 -1.02 4.55 16.12
CA GLY A 394 0.32 4.42 15.57
C GLY A 394 1.11 3.29 16.23
N ALA A 395 1.00 3.15 17.54
CA ALA A 395 1.59 2.04 18.29
C ALA A 395 0.99 0.68 17.88
N ALA A 396 -0.33 0.61 17.66
CA ALA A 396 -0.98 -0.59 17.16
C ALA A 396 -0.54 -0.93 15.72
N ALA A 397 -0.49 0.07 14.83
CA ALA A 397 -0.02 -0.12 13.45
C ALA A 397 1.45 -0.55 13.41
N PHE A 398 2.30 0.03 14.26
CA PHE A 398 3.71 -0.39 14.42
C PHE A 398 3.78 -1.85 14.87
N GLU A 399 3.04 -2.23 15.89
CA GLU A 399 3.00 -3.59 16.40
C GLU A 399 2.56 -4.58 15.31
N TRP A 400 1.48 -4.27 14.59
CA TRP A 400 0.98 -5.12 13.50
C TRP A 400 1.91 -5.17 12.29
N SER A 401 2.75 -4.14 12.06
CA SER A 401 3.76 -4.19 11.01
C SER A 401 4.85 -5.22 11.30
N LEU A 402 5.10 -5.50 12.57
CA LEU A 402 6.05 -6.54 12.99
C LEU A 402 5.55 -7.96 12.64
N GLY A 403 4.29 -8.13 12.30
CA GLY A 403 3.74 -9.40 11.85
C GLY A 403 4.07 -10.54 12.81
N ALA A 404 4.70 -11.60 12.32
CA ALA A 404 5.12 -12.75 13.14
C ALA A 404 6.18 -12.39 14.21
N ASN A 405 6.83 -11.23 14.12
CA ASN A 405 7.73 -10.70 15.15
C ASN A 405 6.99 -9.86 16.18
N GLY A 406 5.71 -9.57 15.95
CA GLY A 406 4.83 -8.82 16.85
C GLY A 406 4.14 -9.70 17.87
N LEU A 407 3.25 -9.08 18.66
CA LEU A 407 2.58 -9.74 19.78
C LEU A 407 1.17 -10.22 19.42
N THR A 408 0.45 -9.51 18.55
CA THR A 408 -1.00 -9.69 18.33
C THR A 408 -1.35 -9.92 16.84
N TYR A 409 -0.40 -9.84 15.92
CA TYR A 409 -0.68 -10.09 14.50
C TYR A 409 -1.17 -11.52 14.23
N ASP A 410 -0.64 -12.51 14.96
CA ASP A 410 -1.09 -13.91 14.88
C ASP A 410 -2.59 -14.05 15.19
N ASP A 411 -3.13 -13.20 16.08
CA ASP A 411 -4.55 -13.18 16.38
C ASP A 411 -5.36 -12.60 15.23
N LEU A 412 -4.86 -11.53 14.57
CA LEU A 412 -5.49 -11.04 13.34
C LEU A 412 -5.53 -12.12 12.26
N TYR A 413 -4.42 -12.85 12.06
CA TYR A 413 -4.34 -13.93 11.09
C TYR A 413 -5.28 -15.10 11.43
N ARG A 414 -5.38 -15.49 12.69
CA ARG A 414 -6.21 -16.61 13.14
C ARG A 414 -7.71 -16.29 13.10
N TRP A 415 -8.09 -15.12 13.59
CA TRP A 415 -9.49 -14.79 13.84
C TRP A 415 -10.15 -13.99 12.71
N LEU A 416 -9.37 -13.25 11.91
CA LEU A 416 -9.88 -12.43 10.83
C LEU A 416 -9.48 -13.02 9.47
N MET A 417 -10.39 -13.76 8.85
CA MET A 417 -10.16 -14.46 7.57
C MET A 417 -9.44 -13.60 6.50
N PRO A 418 -9.74 -12.29 6.30
CA PRO A 418 -9.05 -11.49 5.28
C PRO A 418 -7.53 -11.39 5.51
N PHE A 419 -7.06 -11.48 6.77
CA PHE A 419 -5.62 -11.43 7.08
C PHE A 419 -4.85 -12.68 6.64
N ARG A 420 -5.54 -13.80 6.40
CA ARG A 420 -4.93 -15.01 5.81
C ARG A 420 -4.52 -14.82 4.35
N GLY A 421 -5.01 -13.77 3.70
CA GLY A 421 -4.59 -13.34 2.36
C GLY A 421 -3.47 -12.29 2.36
N VAL A 422 -3.15 -11.69 3.50
CA VAL A 422 -2.12 -10.64 3.61
C VAL A 422 -0.73 -11.27 3.66
N ARG A 423 0.06 -11.05 2.61
CA ARG A 423 1.44 -11.55 2.53
C ARG A 423 2.43 -10.69 3.32
N VAL A 424 2.22 -9.37 3.37
CA VAL A 424 3.21 -8.39 3.81
C VAL A 424 2.68 -7.58 4.98
N PRO A 425 2.84 -8.05 6.24
CA PRO A 425 2.47 -7.28 7.42
C PRO A 425 3.21 -5.95 7.53
N ALA A 426 4.48 -5.88 7.09
CA ALA A 426 5.30 -4.66 7.10
C ALA A 426 4.61 -3.44 6.45
N ARG A 427 3.63 -3.66 5.56
CA ARG A 427 2.82 -2.58 4.95
C ARG A 427 1.94 -1.81 5.93
N PHE A 428 1.71 -2.30 7.16
CA PHE A 428 1.18 -1.46 8.23
C PHE A 428 2.08 -0.26 8.54
N GLY A 429 3.35 -0.30 8.15
CA GLY A 429 4.27 0.83 8.18
C GLY A 429 3.76 2.07 7.45
N ALA A 430 2.92 1.90 6.42
CA ALA A 430 2.23 3.03 5.77
C ALA A 430 1.29 3.76 6.75
N LEU A 431 0.55 3.04 7.59
CA LEU A 431 -0.34 3.65 8.59
C LEU A 431 0.44 4.26 9.76
N VAL A 432 1.61 3.68 10.11
CA VAL A 432 2.56 4.36 11.01
C VAL A 432 2.97 5.70 10.39
N GLY A 433 3.32 5.73 9.09
CA GLY A 433 3.61 6.95 8.34
C GLY A 433 2.46 7.96 8.35
N VAL A 434 1.21 7.48 8.18
CA VAL A 434 0.00 8.33 8.29
C VAL A 434 -0.07 9.01 9.65
N VAL A 435 0.08 8.24 10.71
CA VAL A 435 0.04 8.79 12.08
C VAL A 435 1.18 9.79 12.32
N LEU A 436 2.40 9.44 11.93
CA LEU A 436 3.57 10.30 12.12
C LEU A 436 3.44 11.62 11.33
N ALA A 437 2.92 11.59 10.10
CA ALA A 437 2.69 12.80 9.31
C ALA A 437 1.63 13.72 9.95
N LEU A 438 0.53 13.16 10.47
CA LEU A 438 -0.50 13.92 11.18
C LEU A 438 0.03 14.50 12.50
N LEU A 439 0.80 13.72 13.27
CA LEU A 439 1.49 14.19 14.47
C LEU A 439 2.54 15.26 14.12
N GLY A 440 3.23 15.12 12.99
CA GLY A 440 4.15 16.12 12.45
C GLY A 440 3.46 17.44 12.13
N GLY A 441 2.26 17.39 11.55
CA GLY A 441 1.40 18.57 11.37
C GLY A 441 1.02 19.24 12.70
N VAL A 442 0.69 18.45 13.73
CA VAL A 442 0.45 18.96 15.10
C VAL A 442 1.71 19.61 15.68
N GLY A 443 2.90 18.98 15.48
CA GLY A 443 4.18 19.52 15.91
C GLY A 443 4.50 20.85 15.25
N ALA A 444 4.32 20.97 13.93
CA ALA A 444 4.47 22.21 13.19
C ALA A 444 3.53 23.31 13.71
N ALA A 445 2.25 22.97 13.97
CA ALA A 445 1.30 23.93 14.55
C ALA A 445 1.72 24.43 15.94
N ARG A 446 2.39 23.61 16.73
CA ARG A 446 2.93 24.00 18.03
C ARG A 446 4.10 24.97 17.89
N LEU A 447 5.01 24.69 16.94
CA LEU A 447 6.13 25.58 16.65
C LEU A 447 5.65 26.96 16.16
N PHE A 448 4.67 26.99 15.25
CA PHE A 448 4.11 28.24 14.76
C PHE A 448 3.43 29.05 15.88
N ARG A 449 2.68 28.40 16.76
CA ARG A 449 2.06 29.09 17.92
C ARG A 449 3.05 29.59 18.96
N ALA A 450 4.24 29.00 19.02
CA ALA A 450 5.32 29.43 19.91
C ALA A 450 6.14 30.62 19.35
N ALA A 451 6.01 30.95 18.07
CA ALA A 451 6.72 32.03 17.44
C ALA A 451 6.26 33.38 18.01
N ALA A 452 7.23 34.21 18.41
CA ALA A 452 6.97 35.50 19.07
C ALA A 452 6.46 36.59 18.13
N SER A 453 6.54 36.41 16.82
CA SER A 453 6.09 37.37 15.82
C SER A 453 5.69 36.72 14.51
N SER A 454 4.89 37.43 13.69
CA SER A 454 4.48 36.96 12.37
C SER A 454 5.66 36.74 11.39
N ARG A 455 6.77 37.48 11.56
CA ARG A 455 8.00 37.27 10.77
C ARG A 455 8.69 35.95 11.16
N LEU A 456 8.87 35.71 12.45
CA LEU A 456 9.47 34.45 12.94
C LEU A 456 8.63 33.24 12.56
N ASP A 457 7.33 33.39 12.56
CA ASP A 457 6.36 32.38 12.16
C ASP A 457 6.48 32.04 10.67
N THR A 458 6.60 33.04 9.80
CA THR A 458 6.84 32.84 8.35
C THR A 458 8.20 32.20 8.10
N ILE A 459 9.25 32.65 8.80
CA ILE A 459 10.60 32.06 8.70
C ILE A 459 10.55 30.58 9.14
N ALA A 460 9.90 30.31 10.26
CA ALA A 460 9.76 28.93 10.76
C ALA A 460 9.04 28.04 9.74
N PHE A 461 7.97 28.53 9.11
CA PHE A 461 7.27 27.80 8.05
C PHE A 461 8.20 27.48 6.88
N VAL A 462 8.92 28.48 6.34
CA VAL A 462 9.82 28.31 5.21
C VAL A 462 10.96 27.35 5.55
N VAL A 463 11.56 27.48 6.73
CA VAL A 463 12.65 26.61 7.19
C VAL A 463 12.16 25.17 7.38
N ILE A 464 11.02 24.97 8.04
CA ILE A 464 10.47 23.63 8.25
C ILE A 464 10.11 22.99 6.90
N ALA A 465 9.47 23.73 5.99
CA ALA A 465 9.15 23.24 4.65
C ALA A 465 10.41 22.85 3.86
N ALA A 466 11.46 23.66 3.91
CA ALA A 466 12.75 23.38 3.27
C ALA A 466 13.42 22.13 3.89
N VAL A 467 13.41 21.98 5.21
CA VAL A 467 13.93 20.80 5.90
C VAL A 467 13.17 19.55 5.50
N VAL A 468 11.83 19.58 5.44
CA VAL A 468 11.00 18.44 5.00
C VAL A 468 11.31 18.07 3.55
N LEU A 469 11.40 19.06 2.65
CA LEU A 469 11.76 18.83 1.25
C LEU A 469 13.15 18.20 1.10
N PHE A 470 14.12 18.67 1.88
CA PHE A 470 15.48 18.13 1.85
C PHE A 470 15.53 16.71 2.42
N ASP A 471 14.91 16.48 3.58
CA ASP A 471 14.90 15.22 4.30
C ASP A 471 14.26 14.08 3.48
N LEU A 472 13.12 14.39 2.83
CA LEU A 472 12.35 13.44 2.01
C LEU A 472 12.68 13.54 0.51
N ARG A 473 13.83 14.15 0.16
CA ARG A 473 14.29 14.23 -1.21
C ARG A 473 14.57 12.84 -1.76
N ALA A 474 13.95 12.52 -2.91
CA ALA A 474 14.16 11.27 -3.60
C ALA A 474 15.06 11.41 -4.84
N THR A 475 15.81 10.36 -5.13
CA THR A 475 16.51 10.14 -6.39
C THR A 475 15.84 9.00 -7.14
N LEU A 476 15.54 9.24 -8.41
CA LEU A 476 14.84 8.27 -9.25
C LEU A 476 15.81 7.72 -10.32
N THR A 477 15.98 6.40 -10.33
CA THR A 477 16.61 5.69 -11.45
C THR A 477 15.52 5.17 -12.35
N LEU A 478 15.43 5.70 -13.56
CA LEU A 478 14.39 5.41 -14.52
C LEU A 478 14.99 4.83 -15.80
N ARG A 479 14.26 3.94 -16.45
CA ARG A 479 14.66 3.30 -17.71
C ARG A 479 13.58 3.49 -18.76
N PRO A 480 13.95 3.72 -20.04
CA PRO A 480 12.98 3.76 -21.11
C PRO A 480 12.34 2.38 -21.28
N TYR A 481 11.04 2.38 -21.52
CA TYR A 481 10.33 1.16 -21.91
C TYR A 481 10.23 1.05 -23.44
N TRP A 482 10.05 -0.16 -23.93
CA TRP A 482 9.98 -0.49 -25.35
C TRP A 482 8.94 0.36 -26.09
N PRO A 483 9.29 1.01 -27.22
CA PRO A 483 8.35 1.85 -27.96
C PRO A 483 7.32 1.02 -28.73
N THR A 484 7.67 -0.19 -29.15
CA THR A 484 6.85 -1.07 -29.98
C THR A 484 6.91 -2.51 -29.50
N ALA A 485 5.85 -3.26 -29.73
CA ALA A 485 5.83 -4.71 -29.52
C ALA A 485 6.60 -5.43 -30.65
N PRO A 486 7.10 -6.66 -30.42
CA PRO A 486 7.68 -7.49 -31.47
C PRO A 486 6.75 -7.72 -32.67
N PRO A 487 7.25 -7.63 -33.92
CA PRO A 487 6.40 -7.68 -35.11
C PRO A 487 5.70 -9.03 -35.31
N ILE A 488 6.21 -10.11 -34.70
CA ILE A 488 5.59 -11.45 -34.80
C ILE A 488 4.16 -11.48 -34.21
N TYR A 489 3.83 -10.56 -33.33
CA TYR A 489 2.49 -10.49 -32.71
C TYR A 489 1.39 -10.07 -33.69
N ALA A 490 1.73 -9.54 -34.87
CA ALA A 490 0.76 -9.33 -35.93
C ALA A 490 0.14 -10.64 -36.46
N ALA A 491 0.83 -11.78 -36.29
CA ALA A 491 0.32 -13.11 -36.64
C ALA A 491 -0.44 -13.80 -35.51
N VAL A 492 -0.51 -13.19 -34.33
CA VAL A 492 -1.16 -13.77 -33.15
C VAL A 492 -2.64 -13.39 -33.10
N THR A 493 -3.49 -14.36 -32.81
CA THR A 493 -4.94 -14.17 -32.66
C THR A 493 -5.41 -14.49 -31.24
N PRO A 494 -6.56 -13.95 -30.80
CA PRO A 494 -7.10 -14.21 -29.45
C PRO A 494 -7.41 -15.68 -29.14
N ARG A 495 -7.51 -16.53 -30.19
CA ARG A 495 -7.77 -17.97 -30.02
C ARG A 495 -6.52 -18.76 -29.64
N MET A 496 -5.34 -18.20 -29.86
CA MET A 496 -4.07 -18.85 -29.53
C MET A 496 -3.83 -18.86 -28.02
N VAL A 497 -3.09 -19.87 -27.56
CA VAL A 497 -2.56 -19.96 -26.20
C VAL A 497 -1.04 -19.97 -26.32
N LEU A 498 -0.39 -18.92 -25.83
CA LEU A 498 1.03 -18.69 -26.00
C LEU A 498 1.85 -19.21 -24.83
N ALA A 499 2.96 -19.87 -25.13
CA ALA A 499 4.09 -20.08 -24.23
C ALA A 499 5.21 -19.14 -24.66
N GLU A 500 5.53 -18.14 -23.85
CA GLU A 500 6.45 -17.07 -24.23
C GLU A 500 7.79 -17.19 -23.51
N PHE A 501 8.87 -17.26 -24.27
CA PHE A 501 10.21 -17.49 -23.76
C PHE A 501 11.17 -16.32 -24.01
N PRO A 502 11.98 -15.96 -22.98
CA PRO A 502 12.12 -16.60 -21.67
C PRO A 502 10.94 -16.31 -20.72
N LEU A 503 10.54 -17.28 -19.90
CA LEU A 503 9.36 -17.20 -19.02
C LEU A 503 9.48 -16.15 -17.89
N ASP A 504 10.68 -15.79 -17.49
CA ASP A 504 10.97 -14.80 -16.43
C ASP A 504 10.70 -13.34 -16.88
N ARG A 505 10.44 -13.14 -18.19
CA ARG A 505 10.09 -11.83 -18.77
C ARG A 505 8.58 -11.63 -18.92
N ALA A 506 7.80 -12.33 -18.13
CA ALA A 506 6.34 -12.31 -18.20
C ALA A 506 5.69 -10.91 -18.20
N PRO A 507 6.12 -9.89 -17.42
CA PRO A 507 5.55 -8.55 -17.49
C PRO A 507 5.62 -7.93 -18.89
N ASP A 508 6.73 -8.09 -19.62
CA ASP A 508 6.89 -7.60 -21.00
C ASP A 508 5.86 -8.26 -21.93
N TYR A 509 5.73 -9.58 -21.86
CA TYR A 509 4.76 -10.35 -22.65
C TYR A 509 3.31 -10.01 -22.33
N MET A 510 2.99 -9.81 -21.05
CA MET A 510 1.68 -9.35 -20.62
C MET A 510 1.34 -7.99 -21.25
N TYR A 511 2.28 -7.07 -21.28
CA TYR A 511 2.08 -5.76 -21.92
C TYR A 511 1.87 -5.91 -23.43
N PHE A 512 2.68 -6.72 -24.11
CA PHE A 512 2.49 -6.99 -25.55
C PHE A 512 1.13 -7.65 -25.83
N SER A 513 0.62 -8.46 -24.91
CA SER A 513 -0.70 -9.12 -25.03
C SER A 513 -1.88 -8.15 -25.08
N ILE A 514 -1.71 -6.90 -24.67
CA ILE A 514 -2.75 -5.87 -24.81
C ILE A 514 -3.16 -5.70 -26.28
N ALA A 515 -2.19 -5.79 -27.20
CA ALA A 515 -2.44 -5.61 -28.62
C ALA A 515 -3.12 -6.82 -29.30
N HIS A 516 -2.79 -8.05 -28.89
CA HIS A 516 -3.27 -9.26 -29.58
C HIS A 516 -4.33 -10.06 -28.81
N GLY A 517 -4.51 -9.82 -27.50
CA GLY A 517 -5.55 -10.43 -26.69
C GLY A 517 -5.43 -11.95 -26.45
N ALA A 518 -4.39 -12.61 -26.97
CA ALA A 518 -4.19 -14.05 -26.83
C ALA A 518 -3.94 -14.44 -25.36
N ARG A 519 -4.34 -15.66 -25.01
CA ARG A 519 -4.11 -16.23 -23.68
C ARG A 519 -2.68 -16.73 -23.55
N MET A 520 -2.13 -16.71 -22.34
CA MET A 520 -0.76 -17.11 -22.04
C MET A 520 -0.75 -18.18 -20.96
N VAL A 521 0.09 -19.22 -21.13
CA VAL A 521 0.30 -20.24 -20.08
C VAL A 521 1.05 -19.64 -18.88
N GLY A 522 1.92 -18.67 -19.13
CA GLY A 522 2.67 -17.92 -18.13
C GLY A 522 1.96 -16.66 -17.66
N GLY A 523 2.63 -15.93 -16.76
CA GLY A 523 2.18 -14.64 -16.26
C GLY A 523 3.01 -14.17 -15.08
N TYR A 524 2.75 -12.93 -14.66
CA TYR A 524 3.32 -12.31 -13.47
C TYR A 524 2.19 -11.75 -12.60
N SER A 525 2.23 -12.02 -11.29
CA SER A 525 1.26 -11.51 -10.34
C SER A 525 1.76 -11.64 -8.89
N GLY A 526 1.02 -11.15 -7.93
CA GLY A 526 1.30 -11.35 -6.49
C GLY A 526 1.12 -12.78 -5.98
N PHE A 527 0.52 -13.65 -6.80
CA PHE A 527 0.35 -15.08 -6.55
C PHE A 527 0.60 -15.85 -7.84
N PHE A 528 1.28 -16.99 -7.74
CA PHE A 528 1.54 -17.92 -8.83
C PHE A 528 0.80 -19.23 -8.57
N PRO A 529 -0.06 -19.71 -9.49
CA PRO A 529 -0.73 -21.02 -9.33
C PRO A 529 0.27 -22.16 -9.29
N ASP A 530 -0.02 -23.20 -8.53
CA ASP A 530 0.83 -24.40 -8.43
C ASP A 530 1.06 -25.07 -9.80
N SER A 531 0.07 -24.99 -10.68
CA SER A 531 0.17 -25.46 -12.06
C SER A 531 1.30 -24.74 -12.83
N PHE A 532 1.41 -23.43 -12.65
CA PHE A 532 2.46 -22.64 -13.29
C PHE A 532 3.83 -22.86 -12.64
N ILE A 533 3.88 -22.98 -11.30
CA ILE A 533 5.13 -23.31 -10.59
C ILE A 533 5.68 -24.67 -11.03
N ARG A 534 4.80 -25.66 -11.25
CA ARG A 534 5.22 -26.95 -11.82
C ARG A 534 5.71 -26.80 -13.26
N LEU A 535 4.95 -26.07 -14.10
CA LEU A 535 5.34 -25.83 -15.48
C LEU A 535 6.72 -25.19 -15.58
N GLN A 536 7.04 -24.18 -14.75
CA GLN A 536 8.36 -23.54 -14.75
C GLN A 536 9.49 -24.57 -14.55
N ARG A 537 9.31 -25.53 -13.64
CA ARG A 537 10.30 -26.59 -13.40
C ARG A 537 10.37 -27.59 -14.57
N GLU A 538 9.21 -27.95 -15.15
CA GLU A 538 9.14 -28.90 -16.27
C GLU A 538 9.74 -28.34 -17.58
N VAL A 539 9.93 -27.03 -17.69
CA VAL A 539 10.49 -26.35 -18.88
C VAL A 539 11.89 -25.77 -18.66
N GLU A 540 12.58 -26.11 -17.56
CA GLU A 540 13.94 -25.62 -17.29
C GLU A 540 14.93 -26.02 -18.40
N ASP A 541 14.77 -27.21 -19.00
CA ASP A 541 15.59 -27.73 -20.10
C ASP A 541 15.01 -27.46 -21.50
N PHE A 542 14.14 -26.46 -21.64
CA PHE A 542 13.53 -26.09 -22.91
C PHE A 542 14.60 -25.80 -23.99
N PRO A 543 14.46 -26.37 -25.22
CA PRO A 543 13.30 -27.06 -25.81
C PRO A 543 13.44 -28.59 -25.87
N SER A 544 13.57 -29.28 -24.77
CA SER A 544 13.53 -30.74 -24.77
C SER A 544 12.15 -31.29 -25.15
N ALA A 545 12.06 -32.58 -25.53
CA ALA A 545 10.76 -33.23 -25.79
C ALA A 545 9.85 -33.18 -24.56
N ALA A 546 10.42 -33.42 -23.36
CA ALA A 546 9.67 -33.38 -22.11
C ALA A 546 9.09 -31.98 -21.82
N SER A 547 9.86 -30.92 -22.05
CA SER A 547 9.41 -29.54 -21.87
C SER A 547 8.32 -29.14 -22.87
N LEU A 548 8.40 -29.60 -24.12
CA LEU A 548 7.37 -29.37 -25.13
C LEU A 548 6.07 -30.11 -24.81
N ASP A 549 6.17 -31.32 -24.25
CA ASP A 549 5.00 -32.08 -23.79
C ASP A 549 4.37 -31.44 -22.56
N ALA A 550 5.16 -30.86 -21.64
CA ALA A 550 4.65 -30.07 -20.54
C ALA A 550 3.87 -28.84 -21.03
N LEU A 551 4.36 -28.12 -22.03
CA LEU A 551 3.65 -27.00 -22.65
C LEU A 551 2.33 -27.43 -23.30
N ARG A 552 2.31 -28.58 -23.99
CA ARG A 552 1.08 -29.15 -24.58
C ARG A 552 0.06 -29.49 -23.49
N ARG A 553 0.49 -30.13 -22.40
CA ARG A 553 -0.38 -30.41 -21.23
C ARG A 553 -0.91 -29.13 -20.59
N ALA A 554 -0.13 -28.06 -20.58
CA ALA A 554 -0.57 -26.75 -20.12
C ALA A 554 -1.51 -26.04 -21.09
N GLY A 555 -1.79 -26.63 -22.26
CA GLY A 555 -2.69 -26.11 -23.29
C GLY A 555 -2.06 -25.10 -24.26
N ALA A 556 -0.74 -24.97 -24.29
CA ALA A 556 -0.06 -24.10 -25.23
C ALA A 556 -0.28 -24.62 -26.68
N THR A 557 -0.70 -23.72 -27.55
CA THR A 557 -0.85 -23.97 -28.99
C THR A 557 0.27 -23.36 -29.82
N HIS A 558 0.95 -22.35 -29.26
CA HIS A 558 2.04 -21.64 -29.92
C HIS A 558 3.15 -21.31 -28.92
N ILE A 559 4.35 -21.18 -29.43
CA ILE A 559 5.55 -20.82 -28.67
C ILE A 559 6.14 -19.54 -29.29
N THR A 560 6.42 -18.53 -28.48
CA THR A 560 7.23 -17.38 -28.90
C THR A 560 8.64 -17.49 -28.33
N VAL A 561 9.63 -17.10 -29.10
CA VAL A 561 11.02 -17.00 -28.68
C VAL A 561 11.51 -15.60 -28.97
N ASN A 562 11.92 -14.88 -27.93
CA ASN A 562 12.42 -13.51 -28.05
C ASN A 562 13.90 -13.44 -27.63
N CYS A 563 14.80 -13.40 -28.62
CA CYS A 563 16.24 -13.37 -28.39
C CYS A 563 16.72 -12.09 -27.72
N ARG A 564 16.01 -10.96 -27.86
CA ARG A 564 16.34 -9.71 -27.16
C ARG A 564 16.21 -9.84 -25.64
N LEU A 565 15.24 -10.61 -25.20
CA LEU A 565 14.98 -10.84 -23.79
C LEU A 565 15.76 -12.03 -23.22
N TRP A 566 16.19 -12.97 -24.06
CA TRP A 566 16.86 -14.19 -23.62
C TRP A 566 18.39 -14.14 -23.64
N GLY A 567 18.97 -13.43 -24.61
CA GLY A 567 20.43 -13.35 -24.72
C GLY A 567 21.09 -14.57 -25.39
N VAL A 568 22.24 -15.00 -24.89
CA VAL A 568 23.18 -15.94 -25.54
C VAL A 568 22.61 -17.32 -25.91
N PRO A 569 21.74 -18.00 -25.14
CA PRO A 569 21.25 -19.33 -25.50
C PRO A 569 20.29 -19.38 -26.69
N CYS A 570 19.77 -18.24 -27.14
CA CYS A 570 18.66 -18.15 -28.09
C CYS A 570 18.89 -18.89 -29.43
N PRO A 571 20.02 -18.78 -30.14
CA PRO A 571 20.23 -19.51 -31.39
C PRO A 571 20.22 -21.03 -31.24
N ARG A 572 20.64 -21.53 -30.04
CA ARG A 572 20.56 -22.97 -29.73
C ARG A 572 19.12 -23.41 -29.57
N VAL A 573 18.32 -22.62 -28.89
CA VAL A 573 16.89 -22.86 -28.67
C VAL A 573 16.12 -22.89 -29.99
N ILE A 574 16.37 -21.91 -30.88
CA ILE A 574 15.76 -21.85 -32.19
C ILE A 574 16.07 -23.12 -33.00
N ARG A 575 17.35 -23.53 -33.10
CA ARG A 575 17.72 -24.77 -33.80
C ARG A 575 17.07 -26.02 -33.18
N GLY A 576 16.98 -26.06 -31.86
CA GLY A 576 16.30 -27.17 -31.15
C GLY A 576 14.82 -27.26 -31.50
N LEU A 577 14.11 -26.14 -31.55
CA LEU A 577 12.70 -26.09 -31.94
C LEU A 577 12.49 -26.49 -33.41
N GLU A 578 13.30 -25.99 -34.30
CA GLU A 578 13.21 -26.29 -35.76
C GLU A 578 13.52 -27.75 -36.09
N ALA A 579 14.34 -28.41 -35.26
CA ALA A 579 14.64 -29.83 -35.39
C ALA A 579 13.58 -30.76 -34.73
N THR A 580 12.60 -30.20 -34.00
CA THR A 580 11.66 -31.01 -33.22
C THR A 580 10.38 -31.29 -34.02
N PRO A 581 9.98 -32.58 -34.21
CA PRO A 581 8.70 -32.92 -34.83
C PRO A 581 7.50 -32.33 -34.07
N GLY A 582 6.51 -31.84 -34.83
CA GLY A 582 5.30 -31.24 -34.27
C GLY A 582 5.46 -29.78 -33.82
N VAL A 583 6.61 -29.17 -34.12
CA VAL A 583 6.86 -27.73 -34.03
C VAL A 583 7.04 -27.17 -35.43
N SER A 584 6.28 -26.16 -35.82
CA SER A 584 6.38 -25.54 -37.15
C SER A 584 6.45 -24.01 -37.05
N PRO A 585 7.31 -23.36 -37.86
CA PRO A 585 7.43 -21.91 -37.85
C PRO A 585 6.15 -21.26 -38.40
N VAL A 586 5.69 -20.18 -37.74
CA VAL A 586 4.51 -19.38 -38.15
C VAL A 586 4.93 -18.00 -38.61
N ALA A 587 5.77 -17.34 -37.81
CA ALA A 587 6.27 -16.00 -38.14
C ALA A 587 7.69 -15.80 -37.58
N SER A 588 8.43 -14.95 -38.25
CA SER A 588 9.78 -14.54 -37.86
C SER A 588 9.98 -13.06 -38.12
N GLY A 589 10.87 -12.44 -37.34
CA GLY A 589 11.21 -11.03 -37.53
C GLY A 589 12.40 -10.62 -36.67
N ARG A 590 12.73 -9.32 -36.73
CA ARG A 590 13.70 -8.71 -35.83
C ARG A 590 13.04 -7.63 -35.00
N TRP A 591 13.37 -7.59 -33.71
CA TRP A 591 12.91 -6.59 -32.76
C TRP A 591 14.07 -6.12 -31.91
N GLU A 592 14.27 -4.79 -31.81
CA GLU A 592 15.41 -4.20 -31.09
C GLU A 592 16.76 -4.84 -31.46
N GLY A 593 16.94 -5.12 -32.77
CA GLY A 593 18.17 -5.71 -33.29
C GLY A 593 18.32 -7.23 -33.11
N ALA A 594 17.44 -7.89 -32.37
CA ALA A 594 17.50 -9.31 -32.12
C ALA A 594 16.38 -10.09 -32.82
N GLU A 595 16.59 -11.39 -33.01
CA GLU A 595 15.64 -12.30 -33.66
C GLU A 595 14.45 -12.58 -32.74
N VAL A 596 13.25 -12.64 -33.33
CA VAL A 596 12.01 -13.06 -32.67
C VAL A 596 11.28 -14.07 -33.54
N ARG A 597 10.75 -15.14 -32.94
CA ARG A 597 10.13 -16.26 -33.66
C ARG A 597 8.80 -16.64 -33.01
N LEU A 598 7.83 -17.04 -33.84
CA LEU A 598 6.56 -17.67 -33.43
C LEU A 598 6.47 -19.04 -34.08
N TYR A 599 6.20 -20.05 -33.30
CA TYR A 599 6.01 -21.43 -33.72
C TYR A 599 4.62 -21.93 -33.34
N ALA A 600 4.02 -22.74 -34.19
CA ALA A 600 2.86 -23.56 -33.84
C ALA A 600 3.32 -24.84 -33.15
N LEU A 601 2.63 -25.24 -32.10
CA LEU A 601 2.86 -26.47 -31.34
C LEU A 601 1.68 -27.41 -31.57
N GLN A 602 1.92 -28.52 -32.30
CA GLN A 602 0.88 -29.52 -32.55
C GLN A 602 0.47 -30.21 -31.25
N PRO A 603 -0.83 -30.52 -31.07
CA PRO A 603 -1.31 -31.26 -29.89
C PRO A 603 -0.66 -32.64 -29.81
N LEU A 604 -0.65 -33.21 -28.60
CA LEU A 604 -0.29 -34.60 -28.42
C LEU A 604 -1.30 -35.49 -29.20
N LYS A 605 -0.79 -36.42 -29.98
CA LYS A 605 -1.63 -37.43 -30.68
C LYS A 605 -2.23 -38.39 -29.68
#